data_b708ae30a27d91816295e1790bc24f1f
#
_entry.id   b708ae30a27d91816295e1790bc24f1f
#
_cell.length_a   1.000
_cell.length_b   1.000
_cell.length_c   1.000
_cell.angle_alpha   90.00
_cell.angle_beta   90.00
_cell.angle_gamma   90.00
#
_symmetry.space_group_name_H-M   'P 1'
#
loop_
_entity.id
_entity.type
_entity.pdbx_description
1 polymer ?
#
loop_
_entity_poly.entity_id
_entity_poly.type
_entity_poly.pdbx_seq_one_letter_code
_entity_poly.pdbx_strand_id
1 'polypeptide(L)'
;MALGPAVFGTLGRGEVEAAPNGALVVAARNASPEAALGWRTPLARPGFAIGTPPVEAAPAAEPPSPVLVATSPRPLERPAEARLPVRVTARAAAPSDRATVEVARAEPPGASLAPPRMGDGTNRARLFPPRDGANPCSGRLANGIPRRPGRAAAGSTVLAAIGNGSGSDRDSALIGEAMAGNVPSYLRNLQPVRFEGIAGGRQTEIVICVTPDYLAVGSDGDHVRVPLGLPAALRVADAFEMMLPTTRMVDAIYAQADLRLSPRPMSPGPQMSSTDYFRRHDRTVDGQFAEAGGRHGMLVAGHKKDLVIANRLARNRGRVAIYGWHRRHGDPIQPLSTVHGAYYADYSHGIRLVSRTAYVDGRPMDLRALLTSGTYAAMLNSDGPLSSATVQLASL
;
A
#
# COMPACT_ATOMS: atom_id res chain seq x y z
N MET A 1 25.67 65.13 -20.45
CA MET A 1 25.29 66.00 -19.31
C MET A 1 24.31 65.25 -18.43
N ALA A 2 24.62 65.28 -17.14
CA ALA A 2 23.78 64.87 -15.97
C ALA A 2 23.56 63.39 -15.74
N LEU A 3 24.37 62.84 -14.85
CA LEU A 3 24.19 61.68 -14.02
C LEU A 3 23.16 62.02 -12.89
N GLY A 4 22.17 61.15 -12.65
CA GLY A 4 21.26 61.20 -11.50
C GLY A 4 21.60 60.06 -10.52
N PRO A 5 21.46 60.26 -9.20
CA PRO A 5 22.08 59.42 -8.19
C PRO A 5 21.24 58.18 -7.81
N ALA A 6 21.97 57.11 -7.37
CA ALA A 6 21.45 55.91 -6.79
C ALA A 6 20.78 56.16 -5.42
N VAL A 7 19.62 55.63 -5.21
CA VAL A 7 18.90 55.66 -3.92
C VAL A 7 19.12 54.31 -3.22
N PHE A 8 19.79 54.38 -2.09
CA PHE A 8 19.88 53.29 -1.12
C PHE A 8 18.56 53.22 -0.35
N GLY A 9 17.81 52.11 -0.52
CA GLY A 9 16.64 51.79 0.29
C GLY A 9 17.03 51.18 1.62
N THR A 10 16.64 51.83 2.68
CA THR A 10 16.78 51.39 4.08
C THR A 10 15.87 50.22 4.39
N LEU A 11 16.42 49.20 5.08
CA LEU A 11 15.70 48.07 5.66
C LEU A 11 14.67 48.55 6.69
N GLY A 12 13.39 48.35 6.37
CA GLY A 12 12.27 48.62 7.27
C GLY A 12 12.18 47.61 8.42
N ARG A 13 11.99 48.11 9.61
CA ARG A 13 11.63 47.34 10.82
C ARG A 13 10.22 46.74 10.60
N GLY A 14 10.09 45.41 10.85
CA GLY A 14 8.78 44.78 10.82
C GLY A 14 7.86 45.28 11.93
N GLU A 15 6.73 45.83 11.53
CA GLU A 15 5.63 46.14 12.43
C GLU A 15 4.82 44.89 12.77
N VAL A 16 4.43 44.77 14.03
CA VAL A 16 3.58 43.69 14.53
C VAL A 16 2.14 44.23 14.49
N GLU A 17 1.34 43.72 13.58
CA GLU A 17 -0.09 44.00 13.51
C GLU A 17 -0.87 42.94 14.30
N ALA A 18 -1.64 43.37 15.28
CA ALA A 18 -2.44 42.48 16.12
C ALA A 18 -3.78 42.20 15.44
N ALA A 19 -4.07 40.92 15.20
CA ALA A 19 -5.37 40.51 14.69
C ALA A 19 -6.45 40.54 15.80
N PRO A 20 -7.72 40.78 15.48
CA PRO A 20 -8.78 41.06 16.45
C PRO A 20 -9.24 39.89 17.32
N ASN A 21 -8.60 38.68 17.27
CA ASN A 21 -9.03 37.50 17.98
C ASN A 21 -7.96 36.91 18.92
N GLY A 22 -6.96 37.67 19.35
CA GLY A 22 -6.08 37.31 20.46
C GLY A 22 -5.16 36.11 20.21
N ALA A 23 -4.91 35.68 18.97
CA ALA A 23 -3.97 34.61 18.67
C ALA A 23 -2.58 35.19 18.36
N LEU A 24 -1.57 34.79 19.16
CA LEU A 24 -0.18 35.19 18.97
C LEU A 24 0.46 34.33 17.89
N VAL A 25 0.82 34.92 16.75
CA VAL A 25 1.58 34.24 15.71
C VAL A 25 3.08 34.53 15.93
N VAL A 26 3.85 33.51 16.34
CA VAL A 26 5.30 33.60 16.45
C VAL A 26 5.91 33.21 15.09
N ALA A 27 6.45 34.19 14.37
CA ALA A 27 7.20 33.92 13.15
C ALA A 27 8.58 33.36 13.49
N ALA A 28 8.86 32.13 13.04
CA ALA A 28 10.18 31.52 13.14
C ALA A 28 11.18 32.27 12.23
N ARG A 29 12.24 32.81 12.80
CA ARG A 29 13.37 33.38 12.06
C ARG A 29 14.24 32.24 11.55
N ASN A 30 14.53 32.23 10.25
CA ASN A 30 15.54 31.40 9.63
C ASN A 30 16.92 31.74 10.22
N ALA A 31 17.52 30.79 10.94
CA ALA A 31 18.92 30.89 11.36
C ALA A 31 19.82 30.38 10.24
N SER A 32 20.83 31.16 9.87
CA SER A 32 21.84 30.80 8.89
C SER A 32 22.71 29.62 9.34
N PRO A 33 23.24 28.77 8.42
CA PRO A 33 23.93 27.52 8.75
C PRO A 33 25.40 27.66 9.22
N GLU A 34 25.87 28.84 9.60
CA GLU A 34 27.30 29.03 9.95
C GLU A 34 27.70 28.93 11.44
N ALA A 35 26.78 28.59 12.34
CA ALA A 35 27.06 28.54 13.79
C ALA A 35 27.39 27.13 14.33
N ALA A 36 27.71 26.14 13.49
CA ALA A 36 27.96 24.75 13.92
C ALA A 36 29.43 24.30 13.79
N LEU A 37 30.41 25.19 13.92
CA LEU A 37 31.84 24.82 14.02
C LEU A 37 32.45 25.36 15.30
N GLY A 38 32.36 24.61 16.39
CA GLY A 38 32.91 25.02 17.68
C GLY A 38 32.90 24.00 18.81
N TRP A 39 33.07 22.72 18.50
CA TRP A 39 33.37 21.72 19.53
C TRP A 39 34.82 21.34 19.51
N ARG A 40 35.64 22.01 20.34
CA ARG A 40 36.98 21.58 20.67
C ARG A 40 36.94 20.57 21.80
N THR A 41 37.45 19.38 21.57
CA THR A 41 37.76 18.36 22.58
C THR A 41 38.77 18.90 23.61
N PRO A 42 38.53 18.78 24.94
CA PRO A 42 39.54 19.01 25.94
C PRO A 42 40.50 17.82 26.02
N LEU A 43 41.79 18.12 26.02
CA LEU A 43 42.88 17.19 26.26
C LEU A 43 42.79 16.55 27.64
N ALA A 44 43.05 15.25 27.70
CA ALA A 44 43.16 14.45 28.91
C ALA A 44 44.25 14.98 29.84
N ARG A 45 43.96 15.11 31.15
CA ARG A 45 44.93 15.24 32.22
C ARG A 45 45.06 13.91 32.97
N PRO A 46 46.27 13.50 33.34
CA PRO A 46 46.48 12.21 34.02
C PRO A 46 46.25 12.29 35.52
N GLY A 47 45.67 11.23 36.07
CA GLY A 47 45.98 10.70 37.37
C GLY A 47 45.24 11.30 38.58
N PHE A 48 44.19 10.62 39.01
CA PHE A 48 43.93 10.40 40.44
C PHE A 48 43.18 9.08 40.57
N ALA A 49 43.82 8.11 41.22
CA ALA A 49 43.19 6.85 41.61
C ALA A 49 42.26 7.11 42.83
N ILE A 50 40.98 6.91 42.67
CA ILE A 50 40.04 6.87 43.81
C ILE A 50 39.51 5.43 43.87
N GLY A 51 39.75 4.83 45.06
CA GLY A 51 39.40 3.45 45.36
C GLY A 51 37.91 3.15 45.20
N THR A 52 37.64 1.96 44.72
CA THR A 52 36.29 1.38 44.62
C THR A 52 35.71 1.15 46.02
N PRO A 53 34.48 1.59 46.31
CA PRO A 53 33.77 1.16 47.54
C PRO A 53 33.40 -0.34 47.40
N PRO A 54 33.29 -1.05 48.55
CA PRO A 54 32.93 -2.47 48.54
C PRO A 54 31.51 -2.66 48.00
N VAL A 55 31.37 -3.60 47.09
CA VAL A 55 30.09 -4.06 46.58
C VAL A 55 29.40 -4.85 47.70
N GLU A 56 28.31 -4.29 48.21
CA GLU A 56 27.39 -4.99 49.11
C GLU A 56 26.63 -6.05 48.31
N ALA A 57 26.75 -7.31 48.73
CA ALA A 57 26.12 -8.43 48.05
C ALA A 57 24.59 -8.33 48.17
N ALA A 58 23.90 -8.28 47.02
CA ALA A 58 22.45 -8.37 46.98
C ALA A 58 21.97 -9.73 47.53
N PRO A 59 20.85 -9.76 48.28
CA PRO A 59 20.30 -11.01 48.80
C PRO A 59 19.88 -11.94 47.68
N ALA A 60 20.14 -13.24 47.87
CA ALA A 60 19.78 -14.29 46.91
C ALA A 60 18.26 -14.30 46.66
N ALA A 61 17.92 -14.33 45.37
CA ALA A 61 16.53 -14.47 44.95
C ALA A 61 15.96 -15.82 45.42
N GLU A 62 14.80 -15.80 46.03
CA GLU A 62 14.04 -17.01 46.39
C GLU A 62 13.63 -17.76 45.09
N PRO A 63 13.61 -19.11 45.14
CA PRO A 63 13.15 -19.89 44.00
C PRO A 63 11.65 -19.68 43.75
N PRO A 64 11.20 -19.61 42.47
CA PRO A 64 9.80 -19.41 42.18
C PRO A 64 8.94 -20.59 42.65
N SER A 65 7.84 -20.27 43.34
CA SER A 65 6.83 -21.24 43.74
C SER A 65 6.28 -22.03 42.56
N PRO A 66 5.96 -23.32 42.71
CA PRO A 66 5.43 -24.11 41.63
C PRO A 66 4.05 -23.60 41.19
N VAL A 67 3.93 -23.20 39.92
CA VAL A 67 2.65 -22.86 39.30
C VAL A 67 1.85 -24.16 39.14
N LEU A 68 0.74 -24.27 39.88
CA LEU A 68 -0.26 -25.31 39.69
C LEU A 68 -0.86 -25.18 38.30
N VAL A 69 -0.45 -26.06 37.37
CA VAL A 69 -1.10 -26.21 36.07
C VAL A 69 -2.47 -26.86 36.34
N ALA A 70 -3.53 -26.09 36.21
CA ALA A 70 -4.88 -26.61 36.19
C ALA A 70 -5.05 -27.50 34.94
N THR A 71 -5.11 -28.79 35.15
CA THR A 71 -5.48 -29.75 34.09
C THR A 71 -6.93 -29.52 33.71
N SER A 72 -7.14 -29.14 32.47
CA SER A 72 -8.49 -29.06 31.85
C SER A 72 -9.21 -30.41 31.96
N PRO A 73 -10.47 -30.46 32.38
CA PRO A 73 -11.20 -31.73 32.45
C PRO A 73 -11.38 -32.30 31.02
N ARG A 74 -11.10 -33.61 30.92
CA ARG A 74 -11.31 -34.40 29.70
C ARG A 74 -12.74 -34.24 29.22
N PRO A 75 -12.98 -34.12 27.90
CA PRO A 75 -14.34 -34.12 27.37
C PRO A 75 -15.02 -35.46 27.67
N LEU A 76 -16.25 -35.39 28.18
CA LEU A 76 -17.11 -36.55 28.40
C LEU A 76 -17.39 -37.22 27.07
N GLU A 77 -17.19 -38.54 27.04
CA GLU A 77 -17.57 -39.38 25.89
C GLU A 77 -19.06 -39.29 25.61
N ARG A 78 -19.43 -39.06 24.34
CA ARG A 78 -20.82 -39.12 23.88
C ARG A 78 -21.32 -40.55 23.94
N PRO A 79 -22.58 -40.76 24.35
CA PRO A 79 -23.22 -42.08 24.31
C PRO A 79 -23.29 -42.63 22.88
N ALA A 80 -22.97 -43.92 22.74
CA ALA A 80 -23.00 -44.67 21.48
C ALA A 80 -24.42 -45.05 21.09
N GLU A 81 -25.27 -44.12 20.67
CA GLU A 81 -26.56 -44.48 20.05
C GLU A 81 -26.92 -43.45 18.98
N ALA A 82 -26.75 -43.84 17.75
CA ALA A 82 -27.45 -43.50 16.51
C ALA A 82 -26.56 -43.74 15.27
N ARG A 83 -26.23 -45.00 14.99
CA ARG A 83 -25.76 -45.37 13.65
C ARG A 83 -26.90 -45.87 12.82
N LEU A 84 -27.46 -45.05 11.95
CA LEU A 84 -28.27 -45.52 10.83
C LEU A 84 -27.32 -45.94 9.68
N PRO A 85 -27.56 -47.10 9.04
CA PRO A 85 -26.69 -47.58 7.96
C PRO A 85 -27.00 -46.77 6.68
N VAL A 86 -26.06 -45.98 6.21
CA VAL A 86 -26.07 -45.42 4.85
C VAL A 86 -25.50 -46.49 3.91
N ARG A 87 -26.35 -47.02 3.05
CA ARG A 87 -25.98 -47.91 1.96
C ARG A 87 -25.25 -47.11 0.88
N VAL A 88 -23.94 -47.28 0.77
CA VAL A 88 -23.14 -46.70 -0.32
C VAL A 88 -23.05 -47.75 -1.43
N THR A 89 -23.74 -47.52 -2.54
CA THR A 89 -23.45 -48.20 -3.79
C THR A 89 -22.28 -47.55 -4.47
N ALA A 90 -21.15 -48.21 -4.46
CA ALA A 90 -19.95 -47.78 -5.20
C ALA A 90 -20.19 -47.97 -6.70
N ARG A 91 -20.19 -46.89 -7.47
CA ARG A 91 -20.05 -46.88 -8.91
C ARG A 91 -18.65 -46.36 -9.23
N ALA A 92 -17.80 -47.20 -9.76
CA ALA A 92 -16.49 -46.82 -10.22
C ALA A 92 -16.60 -45.80 -11.37
N ALA A 93 -15.94 -44.65 -11.23
CA ALA A 93 -15.69 -43.74 -12.31
C ALA A 93 -14.18 -43.40 -12.31
N ALA A 94 -13.61 -43.36 -13.50
CA ALA A 94 -12.21 -43.20 -13.83
C ALA A 94 -11.60 -41.89 -13.31
N PRO A 95 -10.26 -41.76 -13.23
CA PRO A 95 -9.60 -40.61 -12.63
C PRO A 95 -9.61 -39.43 -13.60
N SER A 96 -10.28 -38.37 -13.25
CA SER A 96 -10.14 -37.08 -13.88
C SER A 96 -9.63 -36.03 -12.89
N ASP A 97 -8.47 -35.56 -13.18
CA ASP A 97 -7.88 -34.25 -12.92
C ASP A 97 -8.24 -33.45 -11.65
N ARG A 98 -7.16 -33.30 -10.85
CA ARG A 98 -6.79 -32.13 -10.04
C ARG A 98 -7.91 -31.40 -9.29
N ALA A 99 -7.97 -31.75 -8.04
CA ALA A 99 -8.63 -30.95 -7.02
C ALA A 99 -8.10 -29.50 -7.03
N THR A 100 -8.92 -28.59 -7.54
CA THR A 100 -8.85 -27.17 -7.20
C THR A 100 -9.18 -27.04 -5.73
N VAL A 101 -8.16 -26.76 -4.91
CA VAL A 101 -8.39 -26.43 -3.50
C VAL A 101 -9.11 -25.09 -3.45
N GLU A 102 -10.40 -25.16 -3.15
CA GLU A 102 -11.24 -24.02 -2.86
C GLU A 102 -10.83 -23.44 -1.51
N VAL A 103 -9.93 -22.44 -1.53
CA VAL A 103 -9.60 -21.64 -0.34
C VAL A 103 -10.65 -20.55 -0.19
N ALA A 104 -11.86 -20.98 0.11
CA ALA A 104 -12.96 -20.11 0.50
C ALA A 104 -13.68 -20.73 1.68
N ARG A 105 -13.11 -20.67 2.87
CA ARG A 105 -13.86 -20.87 4.11
C ARG A 105 -13.22 -20.16 5.28
N ALA A 106 -13.69 -18.95 5.53
CA ALA A 106 -14.01 -18.38 6.84
C ALA A 106 -14.65 -17.00 6.65
N GLU A 107 -15.85 -16.95 6.08
CA GLU A 107 -16.72 -15.79 6.30
C GLU A 107 -17.93 -16.27 7.08
N PRO A 108 -18.29 -15.65 8.23
CA PRO A 108 -19.60 -15.79 8.81
C PRO A 108 -20.63 -15.11 7.87
N PRO A 109 -21.88 -15.57 7.79
CA PRO A 109 -22.89 -15.02 6.92
C PRO A 109 -23.32 -13.63 7.39
N GLY A 110 -22.62 -12.60 6.92
CA GLY A 110 -22.99 -11.20 7.02
C GLY A 110 -23.22 -10.70 5.63
N ALA A 111 -24.44 -10.32 5.30
CA ALA A 111 -24.96 -9.86 4.02
C ALA A 111 -23.91 -9.33 3.05
N SER A 112 -23.37 -10.20 2.21
CA SER A 112 -22.65 -9.83 1.01
C SER A 112 -23.68 -9.25 0.05
N LEU A 113 -23.80 -7.93 0.01
CA LEU A 113 -24.36 -7.28 -1.17
C LEU A 113 -23.38 -7.60 -2.30
N ALA A 114 -23.72 -8.57 -3.14
CA ALA A 114 -22.98 -8.83 -4.36
C ALA A 114 -22.78 -7.49 -5.09
N PRO A 115 -21.56 -7.18 -5.55
CA PRO A 115 -21.37 -6.00 -6.38
C PRO A 115 -22.34 -6.11 -7.56
N PRO A 116 -22.91 -5.00 -8.04
CA PRO A 116 -23.76 -5.04 -9.21
C PRO A 116 -23.00 -5.79 -10.30
N ARG A 117 -23.62 -6.83 -10.84
CA ARG A 117 -23.03 -7.60 -11.96
C ARG A 117 -22.70 -6.58 -13.04
N MET A 118 -21.41 -6.34 -13.28
CA MET A 118 -21.01 -5.55 -14.42
C MET A 118 -21.59 -6.23 -15.66
N GLY A 119 -22.36 -5.48 -16.43
CA GLY A 119 -22.99 -5.94 -17.65
C GLY A 119 -21.96 -6.62 -18.56
N ASP A 120 -22.47 -7.41 -19.48
CA ASP A 120 -21.75 -8.24 -20.44
C ASP A 120 -20.42 -7.63 -20.96
N GLY A 121 -19.54 -8.46 -21.50
CA GLY A 121 -18.20 -8.07 -21.91
C GLY A 121 -18.14 -6.87 -22.89
N THR A 122 -19.24 -6.49 -23.52
CA THR A 122 -19.36 -5.35 -24.44
C THR A 122 -19.33 -4.01 -23.69
N ASN A 123 -19.92 -3.92 -22.49
CA ASN A 123 -19.85 -2.70 -21.68
C ASN A 123 -18.47 -2.52 -21.04
N ARG A 124 -17.78 -3.61 -20.74
CA ARG A 124 -16.42 -3.55 -20.15
C ARG A 124 -15.39 -3.04 -21.18
N ALA A 125 -15.49 -3.48 -22.43
CA ALA A 125 -14.61 -3.04 -23.51
C ALA A 125 -14.79 -1.55 -23.86
N ARG A 126 -16.00 -0.99 -23.67
CA ARG A 126 -16.27 0.45 -23.88
C ARG A 126 -15.75 1.32 -22.73
N LEU A 127 -15.79 0.81 -21.48
CA LEU A 127 -15.35 1.56 -20.32
C LEU A 127 -13.83 1.60 -20.17
N PHE A 128 -13.15 0.57 -20.65
CA PHE A 128 -11.70 0.43 -20.57
C PHE A 128 -11.11 0.22 -21.97
N PRO A 129 -10.93 1.30 -22.74
CA PRO A 129 -10.36 1.23 -24.08
C PRO A 129 -8.93 0.69 -24.06
N PRO A 130 -8.37 0.25 -25.18
CA PRO A 130 -6.96 -0.04 -25.30
C PRO A 130 -6.10 1.15 -24.84
N ARG A 131 -4.89 0.85 -24.36
CA ARG A 131 -3.96 1.87 -23.83
C ARG A 131 -3.26 2.69 -24.93
N ASP A 132 -3.69 2.56 -26.17
CA ASP A 132 -3.13 3.21 -27.34
C ASP A 132 -3.29 4.74 -27.25
N GLY A 133 -2.30 5.47 -27.78
CA GLY A 133 -2.29 6.91 -27.80
C GLY A 133 -1.16 7.55 -27.01
N ALA A 134 -1.12 8.89 -26.97
CA ALA A 134 -0.08 9.64 -26.28
C ALA A 134 -0.05 9.32 -24.79
N ASN A 135 1.14 9.09 -24.23
CA ASN A 135 1.32 8.91 -22.80
C ASN A 135 1.51 10.27 -22.09
N PRO A 136 0.49 10.78 -21.39
CA PRO A 136 0.62 12.04 -20.66
C PRO A 136 1.34 11.89 -19.32
N CYS A 137 1.65 10.65 -18.89
CA CYS A 137 2.24 10.33 -17.61
C CYS A 137 3.73 10.67 -17.59
N SER A 138 4.06 11.95 -17.56
CA SER A 138 5.45 12.43 -17.53
C SER A 138 6.14 12.07 -16.22
N GLY A 139 7.48 11.99 -16.24
CA GLY A 139 8.30 11.73 -15.05
C GLY A 139 8.11 12.74 -13.91
N ARG A 140 7.57 13.94 -14.21
CA ARG A 140 7.24 14.95 -13.18
C ARG A 140 6.18 14.47 -12.20
N LEU A 141 5.26 13.61 -12.62
CA LEU A 141 4.22 13.05 -11.75
C LEU A 141 4.77 12.04 -10.73
N ALA A 142 6.00 11.59 -10.91
CA ALA A 142 6.69 10.69 -10.00
C ALA A 142 7.76 11.40 -9.14
N ASN A 143 7.82 12.74 -9.16
CA ASN A 143 8.82 13.50 -8.40
C ASN A 143 8.68 13.33 -6.88
N GLY A 144 7.49 13.01 -6.38
CA GLY A 144 7.26 12.66 -4.98
C GLY A 144 7.94 11.36 -4.56
N ILE A 145 8.31 10.48 -5.49
CA ILE A 145 9.07 9.25 -5.19
C ILE A 145 10.56 9.62 -5.12
N PRO A 146 11.22 9.61 -3.95
CA PRO A 146 12.61 9.99 -3.82
C PRO A 146 13.52 9.10 -4.67
N ARG A 147 14.62 9.64 -5.16
CA ARG A 147 15.62 8.85 -5.91
C ARG A 147 16.30 7.85 -4.99
N ARG A 148 16.53 6.64 -5.50
CA ARG A 148 17.20 5.60 -4.74
C ARG A 148 18.65 6.00 -4.45
N PRO A 149 19.10 6.02 -3.17
CA PRO A 149 20.50 6.25 -2.83
C PRO A 149 21.41 5.16 -3.40
N GLY A 150 22.59 5.53 -3.88
CA GLY A 150 23.51 4.56 -4.49
C GLY A 150 23.98 3.44 -3.56
N ARG A 151 23.93 3.66 -2.24
CA ARG A 151 24.30 2.67 -1.21
C ARG A 151 23.10 2.02 -0.52
N ALA A 152 21.87 2.25 -1.00
CA ALA A 152 20.69 1.62 -0.42
C ALA A 152 20.77 0.09 -0.56
N ALA A 153 20.26 -0.60 0.46
CA ALA A 153 20.29 -2.06 0.50
C ALA A 153 19.44 -2.69 -0.61
N ALA A 154 19.80 -3.88 -1.05
CA ALA A 154 18.97 -4.71 -1.92
C ALA A 154 17.68 -5.14 -1.19
N GLY A 155 16.62 -5.44 -1.92
CA GLY A 155 15.34 -5.83 -1.32
C GLY A 155 15.43 -7.08 -0.45
N SER A 156 16.17 -8.09 -0.90
CA SER A 156 16.44 -9.29 -0.13
C SER A 156 17.17 -9.01 1.18
N THR A 157 18.11 -8.05 1.19
CA THR A 157 18.85 -7.60 2.37
C THR A 157 17.94 -6.86 3.34
N VAL A 158 17.08 -5.95 2.84
CA VAL A 158 16.09 -5.23 3.66
C VAL A 158 15.19 -6.21 4.41
N LEU A 159 14.60 -7.18 3.70
CA LEU A 159 13.71 -8.15 4.33
C LEU A 159 14.46 -9.08 5.32
N ALA A 160 15.74 -9.39 5.04
CA ALA A 160 16.55 -10.17 5.96
C ALA A 160 16.84 -9.39 7.26
N ALA A 161 17.11 -8.08 7.16
CA ALA A 161 17.36 -7.21 8.31
C ALA A 161 16.11 -7.02 9.19
N ILE A 162 14.91 -6.92 8.58
CA ILE A 162 13.63 -6.86 9.30
C ILE A 162 13.38 -8.20 10.04
N GLY A 163 13.93 -9.30 9.53
CA GLY A 163 13.67 -10.63 10.05
C GLY A 163 12.26 -11.11 9.70
N ASN A 164 11.80 -12.16 10.36
CA ASN A 164 10.47 -12.74 10.10
C ASN A 164 9.38 -12.01 10.90
N GLY A 165 9.34 -10.67 10.76
CA GLY A 165 8.42 -9.80 11.47
C GLY A 165 7.04 -9.67 10.82
N SER A 166 6.10 -9.11 11.57
CA SER A 166 4.75 -8.76 11.12
C SER A 166 4.26 -7.50 11.85
N GLY A 167 3.15 -6.93 11.38
CA GLY A 167 2.51 -5.79 12.02
C GLY A 167 3.24 -4.46 11.86
N SER A 168 3.07 -3.56 12.83
CA SER A 168 3.49 -2.15 12.76
C SER A 168 5.00 -1.95 12.65
N ASP A 169 5.79 -2.80 13.30
CA ASP A 169 7.25 -2.65 13.31
C ASP A 169 7.83 -2.98 11.93
N ARG A 170 7.34 -4.07 11.31
CA ARG A 170 7.65 -4.38 9.91
C ARG A 170 7.24 -3.24 8.99
N ASP A 171 6.01 -2.73 9.12
CA ASP A 171 5.50 -1.66 8.28
C ASP A 171 6.32 -0.38 8.46
N SER A 172 6.73 -0.06 9.69
CA SER A 172 7.59 1.11 9.96
C SER A 172 8.96 0.99 9.30
N ALA A 173 9.59 -0.18 9.34
CA ALA A 173 10.85 -0.41 8.65
C ALA A 173 10.71 -0.28 7.12
N LEU A 174 9.65 -0.88 6.53
CA LEU A 174 9.39 -0.80 5.09
C LEU A 174 9.06 0.63 4.63
N ILE A 175 8.30 1.40 5.43
CA ILE A 175 8.06 2.83 5.18
C ILE A 175 9.39 3.59 5.19
N GLY A 176 10.26 3.34 6.16
CA GLY A 176 11.58 3.97 6.23
C GLY A 176 12.38 3.80 4.95
N GLU A 177 12.42 2.58 4.41
CA GLU A 177 13.08 2.28 3.14
C GLU A 177 12.42 3.00 1.96
N ALA A 178 11.09 2.96 1.85
CA ALA A 178 10.36 3.62 0.78
C ALA A 178 10.58 5.14 0.81
N MET A 179 10.46 5.77 1.98
CA MET A 179 10.66 7.21 2.18
C MET A 179 12.10 7.65 1.91
N ALA A 180 13.09 6.78 2.18
CA ALA A 180 14.49 7.01 1.79
C ALA A 180 14.73 6.82 0.28
N GLY A 181 13.72 6.47 -0.48
CA GLY A 181 13.82 6.24 -1.93
C GLY A 181 14.34 4.86 -2.31
N ASN A 182 14.53 3.94 -1.34
CA ASN A 182 14.96 2.58 -1.64
C ASN A 182 13.85 1.76 -2.31
N VAL A 183 13.42 2.23 -3.47
CA VAL A 183 12.42 1.60 -4.33
C VAL A 183 12.99 1.44 -5.74
N PRO A 184 12.60 0.40 -6.49
CA PRO A 184 13.06 0.19 -7.86
C PRO A 184 12.82 1.42 -8.74
N SER A 185 13.77 1.69 -9.66
CA SER A 185 13.73 2.90 -10.48
C SER A 185 12.54 2.91 -11.43
N TYR A 186 12.13 1.74 -11.92
CA TYR A 186 11.01 1.57 -12.85
C TYR A 186 9.65 2.00 -12.26
N LEU A 187 9.49 2.01 -10.94
CA LEU A 187 8.24 2.48 -10.31
C LEU A 187 7.96 3.97 -10.59
N ARG A 188 8.97 4.74 -10.99
CA ARG A 188 8.82 6.15 -11.41
C ARG A 188 8.36 6.29 -12.86
N ASN A 189 8.33 5.21 -13.63
CA ASN A 189 7.87 5.20 -15.02
C ASN A 189 6.36 4.95 -15.07
N LEU A 190 5.57 5.95 -14.66
CA LEU A 190 4.12 5.84 -14.55
C LEU A 190 3.48 5.46 -15.90
N GLN A 191 2.50 4.58 -15.82
CA GLN A 191 1.78 4.07 -16.99
C GLN A 191 0.37 4.68 -17.07
N PRO A 192 -0.08 5.08 -18.27
CA PRO A 192 -1.42 5.61 -18.46
C PRO A 192 -2.46 4.49 -18.41
N VAL A 193 -3.59 4.77 -17.76
CA VAL A 193 -4.79 3.92 -17.80
C VAL A 193 -5.98 4.80 -18.14
N ARG A 194 -6.72 4.42 -19.19
CA ARG A 194 -7.75 5.23 -19.84
C ARG A 194 -9.14 4.80 -19.44
N PHE A 195 -10.02 5.77 -19.35
CA PHE A 195 -11.46 5.57 -19.16
C PHE A 195 -12.18 6.41 -20.20
N GLU A 196 -13.14 5.81 -20.87
CA GLU A 196 -14.04 6.52 -21.78
C GLU A 196 -15.48 6.38 -21.31
N GLY A 197 -16.24 7.44 -21.42
CA GLY A 197 -17.63 7.45 -20.98
C GLY A 197 -18.31 8.78 -21.18
N ILE A 198 -19.53 8.87 -20.66
CA ILE A 198 -20.29 10.13 -20.64
C ILE A 198 -20.17 10.77 -19.26
N ALA A 199 -19.67 12.00 -19.23
CA ALA A 199 -19.62 12.83 -18.05
C ALA A 199 -20.31 14.17 -18.35
N GLY A 200 -21.30 14.57 -17.53
CA GLY A 200 -22.04 15.80 -17.74
C GLY A 200 -22.73 15.87 -19.13
N GLY A 201 -23.17 14.75 -19.66
CA GLY A 201 -23.81 14.65 -21.00
C GLY A 201 -22.85 14.71 -22.18
N ARG A 202 -21.54 14.69 -21.97
CA ARG A 202 -20.52 14.75 -23.02
C ARG A 202 -19.64 13.50 -23.02
N GLN A 203 -19.23 13.05 -24.22
CA GLN A 203 -18.17 12.06 -24.33
C GLN A 203 -16.90 12.62 -23.72
N THR A 204 -16.30 11.85 -22.82
CA THR A 204 -15.16 12.30 -22.01
C THR A 204 -14.15 11.18 -21.90
N GLU A 205 -12.87 11.49 -22.07
CA GLU A 205 -11.75 10.63 -21.73
C GLU A 205 -11.15 11.06 -20.40
N ILE A 206 -10.86 10.10 -19.51
CA ILE A 206 -10.04 10.32 -18.31
C ILE A 206 -8.83 9.40 -18.36
N VAL A 207 -7.63 9.96 -18.22
CA VAL A 207 -6.38 9.19 -18.11
C VAL A 207 -5.83 9.35 -16.70
N ILE A 208 -5.66 8.25 -15.98
CA ILE A 208 -4.92 8.20 -14.72
C ILE A 208 -3.51 7.68 -14.95
N CYS A 209 -2.55 8.09 -14.13
CA CYS A 209 -1.16 7.66 -14.20
C CYS A 209 -0.84 6.78 -12.99
N VAL A 210 -0.46 5.55 -13.23
CA VAL A 210 -0.26 4.54 -12.17
C VAL A 210 1.17 3.99 -12.17
N THR A 211 1.67 3.54 -11.03
CA THR A 211 2.94 2.79 -11.01
C THR A 211 2.82 1.53 -11.85
N PRO A 212 3.85 1.13 -12.60
CA PRO A 212 3.78 -0.03 -13.50
C PRO A 212 3.57 -1.34 -12.75
N ASP A 213 4.05 -1.43 -11.52
CA ASP A 213 3.88 -2.58 -10.62
C ASP A 213 3.53 -2.09 -9.20
N TYR A 214 3.35 -3.01 -8.27
CA TYR A 214 3.10 -2.72 -6.86
C TYR A 214 4.35 -2.16 -6.18
N LEU A 215 4.15 -1.41 -5.10
CA LEU A 215 5.23 -0.90 -4.26
C LEU A 215 6.17 -2.03 -3.87
N ALA A 216 7.45 -1.81 -4.10
CA ALA A 216 8.53 -2.73 -3.78
C ALA A 216 9.68 -1.95 -3.13
N VAL A 217 10.48 -2.62 -2.30
CA VAL A 217 11.72 -2.09 -1.74
C VAL A 217 12.92 -2.78 -2.37
N GLY A 218 14.00 -2.03 -2.59
CA GLY A 218 15.23 -2.53 -3.19
C GLY A 218 15.61 -1.87 -4.51
N SER A 219 16.44 -2.56 -5.30
CA SER A 219 16.93 -2.13 -6.61
C SER A 219 16.12 -2.75 -7.76
N ASP A 220 16.40 -2.34 -9.00
CA ASP A 220 15.77 -2.96 -10.17
C ASP A 220 16.15 -4.45 -10.31
N GLY A 221 17.37 -4.83 -9.90
CA GLY A 221 17.83 -6.22 -9.97
C GLY A 221 17.53 -7.07 -8.73
N ASP A 222 17.22 -6.46 -7.59
CA ASP A 222 16.86 -7.16 -6.34
C ASP A 222 15.88 -6.28 -5.55
N HIS A 223 14.62 -6.55 -5.72
CA HIS A 223 13.51 -5.91 -5.00
C HIS A 223 12.54 -6.95 -4.49
N VAL A 224 11.72 -6.55 -3.53
CA VAL A 224 10.61 -7.37 -3.02
C VAL A 224 9.37 -6.51 -2.96
N ARG A 225 8.27 -6.95 -3.58
CA ARG A 225 6.96 -6.31 -3.48
C ARG A 225 6.44 -6.46 -2.06
N VAL A 226 6.19 -5.34 -1.42
CA VAL A 226 5.89 -5.31 0.02
C VAL A 226 4.43 -4.95 0.29
N PRO A 227 3.68 -5.86 0.92
CA PRO A 227 2.39 -5.52 1.50
C PRO A 227 2.56 -4.62 2.72
N LEU A 228 1.63 -3.68 2.89
CA LEU A 228 1.56 -2.78 4.05
C LEU A 228 0.14 -2.76 4.61
N GLY A 229 -0.01 -2.49 5.90
CA GLY A 229 -1.29 -2.11 6.47
C GLY A 229 -1.78 -0.77 5.90
N LEU A 230 -3.07 -0.50 5.98
CA LEU A 230 -3.68 0.69 5.37
C LEU A 230 -3.03 2.01 5.83
N PRO A 231 -2.77 2.25 7.15
CA PRO A 231 -2.14 3.51 7.57
C PRO A 231 -0.74 3.70 6.98
N ALA A 232 0.03 2.62 6.87
CA ALA A 232 1.36 2.63 6.28
C ALA A 232 1.31 2.91 4.77
N ALA A 233 0.41 2.25 4.05
CA ALA A 233 0.20 2.47 2.63
C ALA A 233 -0.24 3.90 2.31
N LEU A 234 -1.14 4.48 3.11
CA LEU A 234 -1.58 5.87 2.96
C LEU A 234 -0.44 6.86 3.20
N ARG A 235 0.41 6.64 4.21
CA ARG A 235 1.58 7.49 4.46
C ARG A 235 2.56 7.49 3.28
N VAL A 236 2.84 6.32 2.70
CA VAL A 236 3.70 6.25 1.50
C VAL A 236 3.04 6.94 0.32
N ALA A 237 1.74 6.68 0.09
CA ALA A 237 1.00 7.31 -1.00
C ALA A 237 1.00 8.84 -0.87
N ASP A 238 0.76 9.36 0.34
CA ASP A 238 0.76 10.80 0.60
C ASP A 238 2.12 11.44 0.35
N ALA A 239 3.19 10.86 0.89
CA ALA A 239 4.55 11.35 0.72
C ALA A 239 5.02 11.32 -0.75
N PHE A 240 4.50 10.39 -1.54
CA PHE A 240 4.81 10.29 -2.97
C PHE A 240 3.88 11.15 -3.85
N GLU A 241 3.01 11.97 -3.25
CA GLU A 241 1.99 12.75 -3.94
C GLU A 241 1.05 11.87 -4.79
N MET A 242 0.80 10.67 -4.31
CA MET A 242 -0.05 9.66 -4.94
C MET A 242 -1.22 9.28 -4.03
N MET A 243 -2.06 8.36 -4.50
CA MET A 243 -3.16 7.78 -3.74
C MET A 243 -3.35 6.30 -4.08
N LEU A 244 -4.12 5.59 -3.27
CA LEU A 244 -4.54 4.22 -3.56
C LEU A 244 -5.67 4.22 -4.60
N PRO A 245 -5.80 3.17 -5.43
CA PRO A 245 -6.84 3.06 -6.44
C PRO A 245 -8.23 2.80 -5.82
N THR A 246 -9.27 3.02 -6.61
CA THR A 246 -10.61 2.46 -6.39
C THR A 246 -10.73 1.08 -7.02
N THR A 247 -11.80 0.34 -6.72
CA THR A 247 -12.06 -0.97 -7.36
C THR A 247 -12.13 -0.86 -8.87
N ARG A 248 -12.79 0.18 -9.41
CA ARG A 248 -12.90 0.40 -10.85
C ARG A 248 -11.55 0.72 -11.50
N MET A 249 -10.69 1.44 -10.81
CA MET A 249 -9.32 1.67 -11.29
C MET A 249 -8.53 0.37 -11.34
N VAL A 250 -8.67 -0.52 -10.35
CA VAL A 250 -8.02 -1.84 -10.35
C VAL A 250 -8.49 -2.69 -11.54
N ASP A 251 -9.79 -2.68 -11.84
CA ASP A 251 -10.33 -3.37 -13.02
C ASP A 251 -9.77 -2.80 -14.34
N ALA A 252 -9.70 -1.47 -14.45
CA ALA A 252 -9.14 -0.80 -15.63
C ALA A 252 -7.65 -1.07 -15.79
N ILE A 253 -6.87 -1.04 -14.70
CA ILE A 253 -5.46 -1.41 -14.69
C ILE A 253 -5.28 -2.85 -15.18
N TYR A 254 -6.10 -3.79 -14.68
CA TYR A 254 -6.04 -5.17 -15.12
C TYR A 254 -6.40 -5.32 -16.60
N ALA A 255 -7.46 -4.66 -17.05
CA ALA A 255 -7.93 -4.75 -18.42
C ALA A 255 -6.91 -4.20 -19.44
N GLN A 256 -6.13 -3.20 -19.04
CA GLN A 256 -5.14 -2.51 -19.88
C GLN A 256 -3.69 -2.91 -19.58
N ALA A 257 -3.46 -3.88 -18.67
CA ALA A 257 -2.12 -4.34 -18.35
C ALA A 257 -1.43 -4.98 -19.56
N ASP A 258 -0.15 -4.64 -19.76
CA ASP A 258 0.73 -5.28 -20.74
C ASP A 258 0.94 -6.75 -20.38
N LEU A 259 1.00 -7.02 -19.06
CA LEU A 259 1.23 -8.34 -18.53
C LEU A 259 0.22 -8.67 -17.41
N ARG A 260 -0.58 -9.70 -17.62
CA ARG A 260 -1.56 -10.19 -16.66
C ARG A 260 -1.07 -11.48 -16.04
N LEU A 261 -0.64 -11.40 -14.78
CA LEU A 261 -0.16 -12.54 -14.01
C LEU A 261 -1.31 -13.16 -13.21
N SER A 262 -1.43 -14.47 -13.29
CA SER A 262 -2.47 -15.20 -12.56
C SER A 262 -2.17 -15.24 -11.06
N PRO A 263 -3.19 -15.21 -10.19
CA PRO A 263 -3.04 -15.44 -8.77
C PRO A 263 -2.30 -16.75 -8.45
N ARG A 264 -1.41 -16.69 -7.45
CA ARG A 264 -0.69 -17.85 -6.92
C ARG A 264 -0.88 -17.94 -5.40
N PRO A 265 -2.03 -18.45 -4.95
CA PRO A 265 -2.27 -18.62 -3.52
C PRO A 265 -1.31 -19.62 -2.89
N MET A 266 -0.87 -19.29 -1.68
CA MET A 266 -0.05 -20.18 -0.83
C MET A 266 -0.89 -20.71 0.33
N SER A 267 -0.37 -21.69 1.05
CA SER A 267 -1.07 -22.31 2.18
C SER A 267 -1.50 -21.29 3.21
N PRO A 268 -2.77 -21.30 3.64
CA PRO A 268 -3.28 -20.35 4.64
C PRO A 268 -2.70 -20.65 6.02
N GLY A 269 -2.66 -19.63 6.88
CA GLY A 269 -2.23 -19.75 8.26
C GLY A 269 -1.63 -18.45 8.80
N PRO A 270 -1.23 -18.41 10.08
CA PRO A 270 -0.66 -17.23 10.72
C PRO A 270 0.59 -16.68 10.02
N GLN A 271 1.34 -17.55 9.33
CA GLN A 271 2.54 -17.19 8.57
C GLN A 271 2.28 -16.27 7.37
N MET A 272 1.03 -16.13 6.91
CA MET A 272 0.68 -15.31 5.74
C MET A 272 1.16 -13.85 5.87
N SER A 273 1.24 -13.33 7.09
CA SER A 273 1.68 -11.96 7.38
C SER A 273 3.18 -11.83 7.60
N SER A 274 3.95 -12.90 7.50
CA SER A 274 5.39 -12.88 7.74
C SER A 274 6.19 -12.43 6.52
N THR A 275 7.34 -11.80 6.75
CA THR A 275 8.26 -11.39 5.67
C THR A 275 8.79 -12.57 4.88
N ASP A 276 8.94 -13.77 5.47
CA ASP A 276 9.30 -14.97 4.76
C ASP A 276 8.26 -15.37 3.72
N TYR A 277 6.97 -15.23 4.06
CA TYR A 277 5.91 -15.48 3.10
C TYR A 277 5.88 -14.43 1.99
N PHE A 278 6.19 -13.17 2.30
CA PHE A 278 6.31 -12.11 1.30
C PHE A 278 7.40 -12.46 0.28
N ARG A 279 8.60 -12.81 0.74
CA ARG A 279 9.73 -13.21 -0.12
C ARG A 279 9.42 -14.46 -0.95
N ARG A 280 8.75 -15.45 -0.36
CA ARG A 280 8.38 -16.69 -1.08
C ARG A 280 7.37 -16.42 -2.18
N HIS A 281 6.33 -15.62 -1.91
CA HIS A 281 5.35 -15.25 -2.91
C HIS A 281 5.96 -14.36 -4.00
N ASP A 282 6.82 -13.43 -3.62
CA ASP A 282 7.49 -12.53 -4.54
C ASP A 282 8.34 -13.30 -5.56
N ARG A 283 9.15 -14.28 -5.12
CA ARG A 283 9.87 -15.18 -6.03
C ARG A 283 8.96 -15.94 -6.99
N THR A 284 7.77 -16.33 -6.54
CA THR A 284 6.77 -16.97 -7.41
C THR A 284 6.26 -16.00 -8.48
N VAL A 285 6.02 -14.75 -8.10
CA VAL A 285 5.61 -13.68 -9.03
C VAL A 285 6.74 -13.35 -10.02
N ASP A 286 7.99 -13.27 -9.55
CA ASP A 286 9.15 -13.03 -10.42
C ASP A 286 9.33 -14.16 -11.45
N GLY A 287 9.13 -15.42 -11.03
CA GLY A 287 9.11 -16.55 -11.98
C GLY A 287 8.03 -16.38 -13.05
N GLN A 288 6.79 -16.04 -12.66
CA GLN A 288 5.71 -15.77 -13.60
C GLN A 288 6.01 -14.59 -14.55
N PHE A 289 6.61 -13.53 -14.00
CA PHE A 289 7.00 -12.34 -14.74
C PHE A 289 8.05 -12.69 -15.82
N ALA A 290 9.09 -13.43 -15.43
CA ALA A 290 10.14 -13.87 -16.34
C ALA A 290 9.61 -14.83 -17.42
N GLU A 291 8.83 -15.85 -17.03
CA GLU A 291 8.21 -16.81 -17.96
C GLU A 291 7.30 -16.14 -18.99
N ALA A 292 6.64 -15.04 -18.61
CA ALA A 292 5.77 -14.28 -19.49
C ALA A 292 6.51 -13.21 -20.32
N GLY A 293 7.84 -13.17 -20.30
CA GLY A 293 8.65 -12.18 -21.03
C GLY A 293 8.54 -10.77 -20.47
N GLY A 294 8.28 -10.62 -19.17
CA GLY A 294 8.12 -9.34 -18.50
C GLY A 294 9.38 -8.48 -18.55
N ARG A 295 9.19 -7.17 -18.69
CA ARG A 295 10.24 -6.15 -18.62
C ARG A 295 9.82 -5.06 -17.66
N HIS A 296 10.76 -4.57 -16.85
CA HIS A 296 10.50 -3.47 -15.94
C HIS A 296 9.94 -2.24 -16.66
N GLY A 297 8.91 -1.63 -16.07
CA GLY A 297 8.18 -0.53 -16.67
C GLY A 297 6.92 -0.93 -17.46
N MET A 298 6.72 -2.21 -17.79
CA MET A 298 5.45 -2.71 -18.30
C MET A 298 4.37 -2.59 -17.20
N LEU A 299 3.14 -2.30 -17.59
CA LEU A 299 2.01 -2.34 -16.67
C LEU A 299 1.67 -3.80 -16.35
N VAL A 300 1.93 -4.22 -15.12
CA VAL A 300 1.71 -5.59 -14.64
C VAL A 300 0.57 -5.62 -13.65
N ALA A 301 -0.38 -6.56 -13.77
CA ALA A 301 -1.51 -6.66 -12.87
C ALA A 301 -1.98 -8.10 -12.67
N GLY A 302 -2.86 -8.32 -11.69
CA GLY A 302 -3.54 -9.59 -11.43
C GLY A 302 -2.94 -10.43 -10.30
N HIS A 303 -1.67 -10.25 -9.97
CA HIS A 303 -0.92 -11.11 -9.05
C HIS A 303 -1.04 -10.74 -7.55
N LYS A 304 -1.78 -9.68 -7.23
CA LYS A 304 -2.03 -9.24 -5.83
C LYS A 304 -3.49 -8.81 -5.66
N LYS A 305 -3.94 -8.75 -4.41
CA LYS A 305 -5.13 -8.02 -3.97
C LYS A 305 -4.72 -6.58 -3.71
N ASP A 306 -5.29 -5.65 -4.44
CA ASP A 306 -4.99 -4.23 -4.24
C ASP A 306 -5.61 -3.71 -2.94
N LEU A 307 -4.87 -2.92 -2.17
CA LEU A 307 -5.47 -2.03 -1.21
C LEU A 307 -6.19 -0.92 -1.97
N VAL A 308 -7.47 -0.71 -1.65
CA VAL A 308 -8.32 0.23 -2.39
C VAL A 308 -8.99 1.24 -1.46
N ILE A 309 -9.39 2.39 -2.03
CA ILE A 309 -10.24 3.37 -1.38
C ILE A 309 -11.67 3.13 -1.82
N ALA A 310 -12.59 3.05 -0.87
CA ALA A 310 -14.01 2.84 -1.09
C ALA A 310 -14.83 3.51 0.00
N ASN A 311 -16.06 3.95 -0.31
CA ASN A 311 -16.98 4.55 0.67
C ASN A 311 -17.27 3.62 1.86
N ARG A 312 -17.07 2.32 1.67
CA ARG A 312 -17.21 1.32 2.73
C ARG A 312 -16.23 1.56 3.89
N LEU A 313 -15.03 2.13 3.65
CA LEU A 313 -14.05 2.46 4.70
C LEU A 313 -14.54 3.54 5.67
N ALA A 314 -15.28 4.54 5.19
CA ALA A 314 -15.84 5.58 6.05
C ALA A 314 -16.82 5.02 7.09
N ARG A 315 -17.53 3.95 6.73
CA ARG A 315 -18.46 3.22 7.61
C ARG A 315 -17.81 2.12 8.44
N ASN A 316 -16.62 1.67 8.04
CA ASN A 316 -15.85 0.59 8.70
C ASN A 316 -14.48 1.12 9.15
N ARG A 317 -14.48 2.08 10.06
CA ARG A 317 -13.25 2.66 10.63
C ARG A 317 -12.37 1.59 11.24
N GLY A 318 -11.07 1.71 11.09
CA GLY A 318 -10.11 0.73 11.59
C GLY A 318 -10.04 -0.57 10.77
N ARG A 319 -10.58 -0.57 9.55
CA ARG A 319 -10.50 -1.67 8.60
C ARG A 319 -9.67 -1.30 7.38
N VAL A 320 -9.19 -2.32 6.66
CA VAL A 320 -8.60 -2.18 5.32
C VAL A 320 -9.60 -2.62 4.27
N ALA A 321 -9.61 -1.97 3.11
CA ALA A 321 -10.37 -2.41 1.95
C ALA A 321 -9.43 -3.07 0.95
N ILE A 322 -9.74 -4.29 0.55
CA ILE A 322 -8.97 -5.08 -0.41
C ILE A 322 -9.86 -5.54 -1.56
N TYR A 323 -9.29 -5.59 -2.77
CA TYR A 323 -10.00 -5.96 -3.99
C TYR A 323 -9.06 -6.53 -5.05
N GLY A 324 -9.58 -7.38 -5.96
CA GLY A 324 -8.87 -7.80 -7.15
C GLY A 324 -8.33 -9.23 -7.10
N TRP A 325 -7.03 -9.43 -7.37
CA TRP A 325 -6.43 -10.75 -7.58
C TRP A 325 -7.12 -11.46 -8.74
N HIS A 326 -7.09 -10.83 -9.93
CA HIS A 326 -7.92 -11.20 -11.07
C HIS A 326 -7.49 -12.52 -11.71
N ARG A 327 -8.46 -13.37 -12.02
CA ARG A 327 -8.29 -14.55 -12.87
C ARG A 327 -8.07 -14.12 -14.33
N ARG A 328 -7.59 -15.04 -15.15
CA ARG A 328 -7.32 -14.78 -16.60
C ARG A 328 -8.51 -14.16 -17.35
N HIS A 329 -9.73 -14.50 -16.95
CA HIS A 329 -10.96 -13.95 -17.57
C HIS A 329 -11.34 -12.56 -17.05
N GLY A 330 -10.55 -12.00 -16.11
CA GLY A 330 -10.77 -10.68 -15.60
C GLY A 330 -11.69 -10.61 -14.37
N ASP A 331 -12.11 -11.73 -13.81
CA ASP A 331 -12.93 -11.77 -12.60
C ASP A 331 -12.03 -11.69 -11.36
N PRO A 332 -12.31 -10.79 -10.40
CA PRO A 332 -11.58 -10.74 -9.15
C PRO A 332 -11.88 -11.98 -8.29
N ILE A 333 -10.83 -12.67 -7.83
CA ILE A 333 -11.00 -13.71 -6.77
C ILE A 333 -11.43 -13.04 -5.47
N GLN A 334 -10.90 -11.85 -5.19
CA GLN A 334 -11.22 -11.08 -4.01
C GLN A 334 -12.23 -9.98 -4.36
N PRO A 335 -13.52 -10.17 -4.08
CA PRO A 335 -14.48 -9.06 -4.13
C PRO A 335 -14.11 -8.00 -3.08
N LEU A 336 -14.65 -6.79 -3.21
CA LEU A 336 -14.39 -5.73 -2.24
C LEU A 336 -14.75 -6.19 -0.82
N SER A 337 -13.73 -6.30 0.03
CA SER A 337 -13.84 -6.76 1.41
C SER A 337 -13.22 -5.76 2.38
N THR A 338 -13.85 -5.60 3.55
CA THR A 338 -13.36 -4.80 4.68
C THR A 338 -13.32 -5.63 5.97
N VAL A 339 -13.05 -6.94 5.86
CA VAL A 339 -13.10 -7.88 7.01
C VAL A 339 -11.90 -7.71 7.91
N HIS A 340 -10.72 -7.39 7.33
CA HIS A 340 -9.48 -7.30 8.08
C HIS A 340 -9.29 -5.93 8.75
N GLY A 341 -8.58 -5.93 9.88
CA GLY A 341 -8.17 -4.70 10.57
C GLY A 341 -7.22 -3.85 9.71
N ALA A 342 -7.17 -2.53 9.94
CA ALA A 342 -6.38 -1.60 9.14
C ALA A 342 -4.88 -1.92 9.10
N TYR A 343 -4.33 -2.54 10.15
CA TYR A 343 -2.92 -2.93 10.24
C TYR A 343 -2.62 -4.33 9.67
N TYR A 344 -3.64 -5.03 9.20
CA TYR A 344 -3.44 -6.34 8.61
C TYR A 344 -2.88 -6.22 7.19
N ALA A 345 -1.80 -6.95 6.95
CA ALA A 345 -1.23 -7.15 5.63
C ALA A 345 -0.68 -8.56 5.49
N ASP A 346 -1.01 -9.25 4.41
CA ASP A 346 -0.48 -10.55 4.08
C ASP A 346 0.20 -10.56 2.70
N TYR A 347 0.85 -11.65 2.37
CA TYR A 347 1.64 -11.82 1.14
C TYR A 347 0.85 -11.54 -0.14
N SER A 348 -0.47 -11.68 -0.11
CA SER A 348 -1.32 -11.49 -1.30
C SER A 348 -1.72 -10.03 -1.53
N HIS A 349 -1.49 -9.14 -0.56
CA HIS A 349 -1.80 -7.72 -0.70
C HIS A 349 -0.76 -6.99 -1.57
N GLY A 350 -1.21 -5.98 -2.29
CA GLY A 350 -0.37 -5.10 -3.11
C GLY A 350 -0.74 -3.63 -2.94
N ILE A 351 0.27 -2.78 -2.99
CA ILE A 351 0.11 -1.32 -2.90
C ILE A 351 0.34 -0.75 -4.29
N ARG A 352 -0.73 -0.53 -5.05
CA ARG A 352 -0.69 0.18 -6.32
C ARG A 352 -0.82 1.67 -6.04
N LEU A 353 0.07 2.47 -6.61
CA LEU A 353 0.02 3.91 -6.46
C LEU A 353 -0.50 4.58 -7.73
N VAL A 354 -1.37 5.56 -7.55
CA VAL A 354 -1.99 6.36 -8.60
C VAL A 354 -1.63 7.82 -8.37
N SER A 355 -1.11 8.52 -9.38
CA SER A 355 -0.82 9.95 -9.29
C SER A 355 -2.07 10.75 -8.90
N ARG A 356 -1.91 11.77 -8.07
CA ARG A 356 -2.99 12.73 -7.76
C ARG A 356 -3.40 13.57 -8.95
N THR A 357 -2.57 13.65 -10.00
CA THR A 357 -2.92 14.30 -11.26
C THR A 357 -3.47 13.25 -12.23
N ALA A 358 -4.68 13.48 -12.73
CA ALA A 358 -5.28 12.79 -13.85
C ALA A 358 -5.50 13.78 -15.00
N TYR A 359 -5.83 13.28 -16.18
CA TYR A 359 -6.11 14.12 -17.35
C TYR A 359 -7.53 13.87 -17.82
N VAL A 360 -8.32 14.95 -17.93
CA VAL A 360 -9.67 14.92 -18.49
C VAL A 360 -9.64 15.63 -19.84
N ASP A 361 -9.91 14.92 -20.92
CA ASP A 361 -9.80 15.41 -22.30
C ASP A 361 -8.45 16.13 -22.52
N GLY A 362 -7.36 15.53 -22.04
CA GLY A 362 -5.99 16.02 -22.13
C GLY A 362 -5.62 17.13 -21.14
N ARG A 363 -6.54 17.63 -20.29
CA ARG A 363 -6.29 18.68 -19.30
C ARG A 363 -6.00 18.08 -17.92
N PRO A 364 -4.92 18.50 -17.24
CA PRO A 364 -4.61 18.01 -15.90
C PRO A 364 -5.65 18.47 -14.87
N MET A 365 -6.10 17.55 -14.03
CA MET A 365 -7.03 17.77 -12.92
C MET A 365 -6.62 16.98 -11.68
N ASP A 366 -6.97 17.46 -10.49
CA ASP A 366 -6.76 16.72 -9.24
C ASP A 366 -7.69 15.49 -9.22
N LEU A 367 -7.11 14.30 -9.08
CA LEU A 367 -7.84 13.04 -9.06
C LEU A 367 -8.83 12.93 -7.91
N ARG A 368 -8.52 13.53 -6.75
CA ARG A 368 -9.43 13.55 -5.59
C ARG A 368 -10.67 14.40 -5.89
N ALA A 369 -10.48 15.53 -6.60
CA ALA A 369 -11.61 16.35 -7.05
C ALA A 369 -12.49 15.57 -8.05
N LEU A 370 -11.90 14.80 -8.96
CA LEU A 370 -12.67 13.93 -9.87
C LEU A 370 -13.45 12.86 -9.11
N LEU A 371 -12.85 12.25 -8.10
CA LEU A 371 -13.48 11.18 -7.31
C LEU A 371 -14.62 11.67 -6.40
N THR A 372 -14.64 12.94 -6.04
CA THR A 372 -15.73 13.56 -5.28
C THR A 372 -16.79 14.23 -6.16
N SER A 373 -16.50 14.40 -7.46
CA SER A 373 -17.39 15.06 -8.40
C SER A 373 -18.60 14.19 -8.76
N GLY A 374 -19.81 14.76 -8.68
CA GLY A 374 -21.01 14.11 -9.19
C GLY A 374 -20.97 13.82 -10.70
N THR A 375 -20.13 14.54 -11.45
CA THR A 375 -19.99 14.40 -12.91
C THR A 375 -19.02 13.29 -13.31
N TYR A 376 -17.85 13.20 -12.65
CA TYR A 376 -16.74 12.35 -13.11
C TYR A 376 -16.56 11.07 -12.28
N ALA A 377 -16.98 11.08 -11.03
CA ALA A 377 -16.66 9.99 -10.10
C ALA A 377 -17.14 8.63 -10.58
N ALA A 378 -18.32 8.55 -11.21
CA ALA A 378 -18.86 7.31 -11.75
C ALA A 378 -17.97 6.65 -12.82
N MET A 379 -17.12 7.41 -13.50
CA MET A 379 -16.14 6.85 -14.44
C MET A 379 -14.96 6.16 -13.74
N LEU A 380 -14.62 6.60 -12.53
CA LEU A 380 -13.42 6.20 -11.78
C LEU A 380 -13.71 5.33 -10.55
N ASN A 381 -14.95 5.31 -10.09
CA ASN A 381 -15.37 4.56 -8.89
C ASN A 381 -16.76 3.95 -9.09
N SER A 382 -16.89 2.66 -8.83
CA SER A 382 -18.14 1.90 -9.01
C SER A 382 -19.24 2.35 -8.05
N ASP A 383 -18.86 2.89 -6.88
CA ASP A 383 -19.81 3.36 -5.84
C ASP A 383 -20.21 4.84 -6.05
N GLY A 384 -19.87 5.45 -7.20
CA GLY A 384 -20.06 6.87 -7.46
C GLY A 384 -19.12 7.77 -6.66
N PRO A 385 -19.53 9.02 -6.31
CA PRO A 385 -18.66 9.95 -5.60
C PRO A 385 -18.17 9.41 -4.25
N LEU A 386 -16.88 9.62 -3.99
CA LEU A 386 -16.32 9.34 -2.66
C LEU A 386 -16.82 10.38 -1.65
N SER A 387 -17.17 9.92 -0.45
CA SER A 387 -17.52 10.82 0.65
C SER A 387 -16.29 11.61 1.13
N SER A 388 -16.53 12.81 1.69
CA SER A 388 -15.47 13.61 2.31
C SER A 388 -14.68 12.82 3.36
N ALA A 389 -15.35 12.00 4.18
CA ALA A 389 -14.69 11.16 5.17
C ALA A 389 -13.76 10.13 4.53
N THR A 390 -14.12 9.56 3.37
CA THR A 390 -13.26 8.62 2.64
C THR A 390 -12.06 9.34 2.03
N VAL A 391 -12.25 10.55 1.50
CA VAL A 391 -11.15 11.37 0.94
C VAL A 391 -10.19 11.80 2.05
N GLN A 392 -10.69 12.18 3.22
CA GLN A 392 -9.84 12.51 4.38
C GLN A 392 -9.01 11.30 4.84
N LEU A 393 -9.58 10.10 4.87
CA LEU A 393 -8.81 8.87 5.15
C LEU A 393 -7.69 8.64 4.12
N ALA A 394 -7.91 9.02 2.88
CA ALA A 394 -6.94 8.87 1.79
C ALA A 394 -5.85 9.95 1.76
N SER A 395 -5.94 10.96 2.61
CA SER A 395 -5.06 12.13 2.65
C SER A 395 -4.30 12.25 3.99
N LEU A 396 -4.26 11.17 4.79
CA LEU A 396 -3.54 11.12 6.08
C LEU A 396 -2.00 10.92 5.84
#